data_af0fe3b15ccee571f169a394b25ac30e
#
_entry.id   af0fe3b15ccee571f169a394b25ac30e
#
_cell.length_a   1.000
_cell.length_b   1.000
_cell.length_c   1.000
_cell.angle_alpha   90.00
_cell.angle_beta   90.00
_cell.angle_gamma   90.00
#
_symmetry.space_group_name_H-M   'P 1'
#
loop_
_entity.id
_entity.type
_entity.pdbx_description
1 polymer ?
#
loop_
_entity_poly.entity_id
_entity_poly.type
_entity_poly.pdbx_seq_one_letter_code
_entity_poly.pdbx_strand_id
1 'polypeptide(L)'
;MTVTGEVNKLLVPANDIEVTVKGSKNIDDITVSGSNSKVILDNASADNVTLDGEKSAVETKNGAKIDNVIMSENASGATVDVGNGTTIKNVENHAEDTTVTGSGTVKKVESDSESGVRQGHHR
;
A
#
# COMPACT_ATOMS: atom_id res chain seq x y z
N MET A 1 -15.96 2.04 -3.14
CA MET A 1 -15.79 2.71 -4.45
C MET A 1 -14.87 1.91 -5.32
N THR A 2 -15.22 1.74 -6.57
CA THR A 2 -14.43 0.95 -7.50
C THR A 2 -14.09 1.79 -8.73
N VAL A 3 -12.82 1.79 -9.10
CA VAL A 3 -12.33 2.49 -10.27
C VAL A 3 -11.85 1.45 -11.27
N THR A 4 -12.36 1.51 -12.49
CA THR A 4 -11.91 0.63 -13.55
C THR A 4 -11.37 1.48 -14.69
N GLY A 5 -10.46 0.90 -15.47
CA GLY A 5 -9.84 1.61 -16.58
C GLY A 5 -8.51 2.21 -16.17
N GLU A 6 -7.95 3.05 -17.03
CA GLU A 6 -6.62 3.61 -16.81
C GLU A 6 -6.63 4.71 -15.79
N VAL A 7 -5.74 4.62 -14.84
CA VAL A 7 -5.55 5.63 -13.81
C VAL A 7 -4.05 5.92 -13.78
N ASN A 8 -3.66 7.19 -13.90
CA ASN A 8 -2.26 7.55 -13.79
C ASN A 8 -1.90 7.96 -12.37
N LYS A 9 -2.79 8.68 -11.70
CA LYS A 9 -2.59 9.11 -10.33
C LYS A 9 -3.87 8.99 -9.57
N LEU A 10 -3.77 8.60 -8.30
CA LEU A 10 -4.93 8.46 -7.46
C LEU A 10 -4.64 9.12 -6.11
N LEU A 11 -5.51 10.00 -5.68
CA LEU A 11 -5.42 10.63 -4.38
C LEU A 11 -6.63 10.24 -3.54
N VAL A 12 -6.38 9.85 -2.31
CA VAL A 12 -7.45 9.51 -1.37
C VAL A 12 -7.26 10.38 -0.13
N PRO A 13 -7.77 11.61 -0.15
CA PRO A 13 -7.57 12.54 0.96
C PRO A 13 -8.63 12.44 2.05
N ALA A 14 -9.74 11.78 1.77
CA ALA A 14 -10.85 11.70 2.72
C ALA A 14 -10.61 10.56 3.70
N ASN A 15 -11.22 10.68 4.89
CA ASN A 15 -11.13 9.65 5.91
C ASN A 15 -12.17 8.57 5.69
N ASP A 16 -11.86 7.36 6.13
CA ASP A 16 -12.80 6.24 6.17
C ASP A 16 -13.32 5.87 4.78
N ILE A 17 -12.44 5.92 3.79
CA ILE A 17 -12.77 5.63 2.39
C ILE A 17 -12.04 4.38 1.94
N GLU A 18 -12.73 3.52 1.21
CA GLU A 18 -12.10 2.38 0.58
C GLU A 18 -12.26 2.51 -0.94
N VAL A 19 -11.15 2.43 -1.65
CA VAL A 19 -11.14 2.53 -3.10
C VAL A 19 -10.51 1.27 -3.68
N THR A 20 -11.20 0.62 -4.60
CA THR A 20 -10.66 -0.52 -5.31
C THR A 20 -10.33 -0.09 -6.75
N VAL A 21 -9.12 -0.34 -7.18
CA VAL A 21 -8.67 -0.04 -8.53
C VAL A 21 -8.49 -1.35 -9.26
N LYS A 22 -9.21 -1.53 -10.35
CA LYS A 22 -9.18 -2.78 -11.10
C LYS A 22 -8.58 -2.59 -12.47
N GLY A 23 -7.58 -3.39 -12.78
CA GLY A 23 -7.09 -3.52 -14.15
C GLY A 23 -6.20 -2.42 -14.65
N SER A 24 -5.88 -1.44 -13.84
CA SER A 24 -5.02 -0.33 -14.26
C SER A 24 -3.56 -0.72 -14.07
N LYS A 25 -2.79 -0.74 -15.15
CA LYS A 25 -1.44 -1.31 -15.10
C LYS A 25 -0.33 -0.29 -15.12
N ASN A 26 -0.65 0.98 -15.27
CA ASN A 26 0.38 2.01 -15.44
C ASN A 26 0.15 3.19 -14.50
N ILE A 27 -0.12 2.89 -13.24
CA ILE A 27 -0.35 3.94 -12.25
C ILE A 27 1.00 4.47 -11.80
N ASP A 28 1.21 5.77 -11.90
CA ASP A 28 2.46 6.38 -11.46
C ASP A 28 2.48 6.54 -9.95
N ASP A 29 1.43 7.11 -9.39
CA ASP A 29 1.39 7.41 -7.97
C ASP A 29 0.01 7.19 -7.38
N ILE A 30 0.00 6.63 -6.19
CA ILE A 30 -1.20 6.56 -5.36
C ILE A 30 -0.83 7.16 -4.01
N THR A 31 -1.61 8.13 -3.53
CA THR A 31 -1.37 8.72 -2.23
C THR A 31 -2.63 8.60 -1.39
N VAL A 32 -2.50 8.01 -0.21
CA VAL A 32 -3.60 7.87 0.73
C VAL A 32 -3.27 8.74 1.93
N SER A 33 -3.87 9.91 2.01
CA SER A 33 -3.61 10.84 3.09
C SER A 33 -4.74 10.92 4.11
N GLY A 34 -5.87 10.28 3.82
CA GLY A 34 -6.95 10.20 4.79
C GLY A 34 -6.70 9.15 5.84
N SER A 35 -7.22 9.37 7.03
CA SER A 35 -7.11 8.40 8.11
C SER A 35 -8.07 7.26 7.88
N ASN A 36 -7.67 6.05 8.23
CA ASN A 36 -8.54 4.88 8.11
C ASN A 36 -8.97 4.59 6.68
N SER A 37 -8.24 5.08 5.69
CA SER A 37 -8.62 4.88 4.29
C SER A 37 -7.75 3.80 3.68
N LYS A 38 -8.28 3.14 2.66
CA LYS A 38 -7.64 1.96 2.11
C LYS A 38 -7.76 1.96 0.60
N VAL A 39 -6.69 1.56 -0.06
CA VAL A 39 -6.70 1.33 -1.50
C VAL A 39 -6.43 -0.14 -1.75
N ILE A 40 -7.28 -0.74 -2.58
CA ILE A 40 -7.12 -2.12 -2.99
C ILE A 40 -6.73 -2.13 -4.46
N LEU A 41 -5.62 -2.77 -4.77
CA LEU A 41 -5.19 -2.93 -6.15
C LEU A 41 -5.54 -4.34 -6.58
N ASP A 42 -6.48 -4.44 -7.50
CA ASP A 42 -6.99 -5.71 -7.99
C ASP A 42 -6.54 -5.85 -9.44
N ASN A 43 -5.52 -6.68 -9.66
CA ASN A 43 -4.93 -6.84 -10.98
C ASN A 43 -4.46 -5.49 -11.55
N ALA A 44 -3.93 -4.66 -10.68
CA ALA A 44 -3.46 -3.33 -11.04
C ALA A 44 -2.00 -3.19 -10.63
N SER A 45 -1.28 -2.29 -11.27
CA SER A 45 0.14 -2.08 -11.00
C SER A 45 0.42 -0.61 -10.79
N ALA A 46 1.22 -0.30 -9.78
CA ALA A 46 1.57 1.06 -9.46
C ALA A 46 3.08 1.17 -9.24
N ASP A 47 3.64 2.30 -9.61
CA ASP A 47 5.05 2.55 -9.36
C ASP A 47 5.27 2.96 -7.91
N ASN A 48 4.45 3.86 -7.41
CA ASN A 48 4.60 4.34 -6.03
C ASN A 48 3.26 4.41 -5.34
N VAL A 49 3.24 3.93 -4.11
CA VAL A 49 2.07 4.08 -3.23
C VAL A 49 2.58 4.72 -1.95
N THR A 50 2.03 5.87 -1.61
CA THR A 50 2.40 6.57 -0.38
C THR A 50 1.23 6.52 0.59
N LEU A 51 1.48 6.00 1.77
CA LEU A 51 0.52 6.00 2.85
C LEU A 51 0.93 7.13 3.78
N ASP A 52 0.09 8.15 3.90
CA ASP A 52 0.41 9.36 4.64
C ASP A 52 -0.59 9.66 5.75
N GLY A 53 -1.66 8.88 5.84
CA GLY A 53 -2.65 9.05 6.90
C GLY A 53 -2.53 7.98 7.95
N GLU A 54 -2.98 8.28 9.15
CA GLU A 54 -2.99 7.29 10.23
C GLU A 54 -3.89 6.14 9.86
N LYS A 55 -3.42 4.93 10.10
CA LYS A 55 -4.18 3.71 9.83
C LYS A 55 -4.61 3.58 8.37
N SER A 56 -3.91 4.26 7.49
CA SER A 56 -4.14 4.07 6.06
C SER A 56 -3.61 2.71 5.64
N ALA A 57 -4.10 2.20 4.53
CA ALA A 57 -3.74 0.85 4.13
C ALA A 57 -3.72 0.70 2.61
N VAL A 58 -2.93 -0.27 2.15
CA VAL A 58 -2.97 -0.70 0.77
C VAL A 58 -3.03 -2.22 0.77
N GLU A 59 -3.83 -2.74 -0.12
CA GLU A 59 -3.97 -4.19 -0.27
C GLU A 59 -3.78 -4.53 -1.74
N THR A 60 -3.05 -5.61 -2.02
CA THR A 60 -2.86 -6.09 -3.38
C THR A 60 -3.50 -7.45 -3.54
N LYS A 61 -4.09 -7.69 -4.71
CA LYS A 61 -4.64 -9.02 -5.01
C LYS A 61 -4.71 -9.24 -6.50
N ASN A 62 -4.89 -10.50 -6.88
CA ASN A 62 -5.08 -10.91 -8.28
C ASN A 62 -3.96 -10.45 -9.19
N GLY A 63 -2.72 -10.69 -8.79
CA GLY A 63 -1.57 -10.39 -9.64
C GLY A 63 -1.11 -8.95 -9.60
N ALA A 64 -1.63 -8.14 -8.70
CA ALA A 64 -1.22 -6.75 -8.59
C ALA A 64 0.25 -6.62 -8.22
N LYS A 65 0.86 -5.51 -8.59
CA LYS A 65 2.28 -5.25 -8.33
C LYS A 65 2.47 -3.82 -7.93
N ILE A 66 3.40 -3.59 -7.00
CA ILE A 66 3.78 -2.24 -6.60
C ILE A 66 5.30 -2.21 -6.56
N ASP A 67 5.90 -1.19 -7.15
CA ASP A 67 7.35 -1.05 -7.08
C ASP A 67 7.77 -0.51 -5.72
N ASN A 68 7.14 0.54 -5.25
CA ASN A 68 7.52 1.14 -3.96
C ASN A 68 6.29 1.47 -3.14
N VAL A 69 6.31 1.08 -1.88
CA VAL A 69 5.32 1.52 -0.90
C VAL A 69 6.06 2.35 0.12
N ILE A 70 5.60 3.56 0.34
CA ILE A 70 6.22 4.48 1.28
C ILE A 70 5.20 4.79 2.37
N MET A 71 5.55 4.50 3.60
CA MET A 71 4.72 4.86 4.75
C MET A 71 5.40 6.05 5.42
N SER A 72 4.82 7.24 5.27
CA SER A 72 5.42 8.45 5.81
C SER A 72 5.32 8.46 7.33
N GLU A 73 6.00 9.40 7.97
CA GLU A 73 5.93 9.46 9.43
C GLU A 73 4.53 9.77 9.95
N ASN A 74 3.63 10.25 9.09
CA ASN A 74 2.24 10.50 9.49
C ASN A 74 1.38 9.25 9.47
N ALA A 75 1.88 8.15 8.94
CA ALA A 75 1.08 6.95 8.70
C ALA A 75 1.16 5.94 9.83
N SER A 76 1.09 6.43 11.06
CA SER A 76 1.11 5.56 12.23
C SER A 76 -0.03 4.54 12.14
N GLY A 77 0.28 3.28 12.36
CA GLY A 77 -0.72 2.22 12.31
C GLY A 77 -1.08 1.76 10.90
N ALA A 78 -0.33 2.19 9.89
CA ALA A 78 -0.63 1.83 8.50
C ALA A 78 -0.38 0.34 8.25
N THR A 79 -1.04 -0.20 7.26
CA THR A 79 -0.95 -1.62 6.93
C THR A 79 -0.71 -1.79 5.43
N VAL A 80 0.18 -2.72 5.12
CA VAL A 80 0.38 -3.18 3.75
C VAL A 80 0.01 -4.66 3.73
N ASP A 81 -1.03 -4.99 2.98
CA ASP A 81 -1.53 -6.36 2.91
C ASP A 81 -1.21 -6.91 1.51
N VAL A 82 -0.29 -7.83 1.46
CA VAL A 82 0.25 -8.36 0.20
C VAL A 82 -0.46 -9.67 -0.10
N GLY A 83 -1.38 -9.62 -1.03
CA GLY A 83 -2.18 -10.80 -1.34
C GLY A 83 -1.40 -11.89 -2.05
N ASN A 84 -1.97 -13.07 -2.04
CA ASN A 84 -1.35 -14.20 -2.69
C ASN A 84 -1.16 -13.93 -4.18
N GLY A 85 0.03 -14.22 -4.68
CA GLY A 85 0.32 -14.01 -6.11
C GLY A 85 0.68 -12.59 -6.48
N THR A 86 0.80 -11.70 -5.50
CA THR A 86 1.17 -10.31 -5.77
C THR A 86 2.58 -10.03 -5.29
N THR A 87 3.17 -8.94 -5.77
CA THR A 87 4.55 -8.61 -5.46
C THR A 87 4.69 -7.13 -5.17
N ILE A 88 5.42 -6.83 -4.10
CA ILE A 88 5.85 -5.46 -3.80
C ILE A 88 7.37 -5.49 -3.76
N LYS A 89 8.01 -4.62 -4.54
CA LYS A 89 9.47 -4.66 -4.61
C LYS A 89 10.13 -4.03 -3.41
N ASN A 90 9.64 -2.88 -2.96
CA ASN A 90 10.21 -2.18 -1.81
C ASN A 90 9.13 -1.66 -0.91
N VAL A 91 9.35 -1.76 0.38
CA VAL A 91 8.53 -1.08 1.37
C VAL A 91 9.48 -0.19 2.17
N GLU A 92 9.19 1.09 2.19
CA GLU A 92 9.99 2.07 2.92
C GLU A 92 9.12 2.62 4.05
N ASN A 93 9.50 2.38 5.28
CA ASN A 93 8.68 2.72 6.43
C ASN A 93 9.33 3.77 7.30
N HIS A 94 8.65 4.89 7.47
CA HIS A 94 9.08 5.96 8.38
C HIS A 94 8.09 6.16 9.52
N ALA A 95 7.08 5.32 9.61
CA ALA A 95 6.02 5.46 10.61
C ALA A 95 6.18 4.42 11.71
N GLU A 96 5.39 4.57 12.76
CA GLU A 96 5.37 3.62 13.87
C GLU A 96 4.13 2.74 13.80
N ASP A 97 4.23 1.56 14.40
CA ASP A 97 3.11 0.63 14.53
C ASP A 97 2.56 0.16 13.19
N THR A 98 3.42 0.10 12.19
CA THR A 98 2.99 -0.35 10.86
C THR A 98 3.05 -1.87 10.77
N THR A 99 2.31 -2.41 9.82
CA THR A 99 2.25 -3.85 9.60
C THR A 99 2.38 -4.14 8.11
N VAL A 100 3.23 -5.08 7.78
CA VAL A 100 3.29 -5.65 6.44
C VAL A 100 2.92 -7.12 6.59
N THR A 101 1.86 -7.53 5.94
CA THR A 101 1.31 -8.87 6.15
C THR A 101 0.85 -9.46 4.83
N GLY A 102 0.45 -10.71 4.86
CA GLY A 102 -0.08 -11.38 3.68
C GLY A 102 0.81 -12.49 3.20
N SER A 103 0.32 -13.25 2.21
CA SER A 103 1.04 -14.40 1.68
C SER A 103 1.78 -14.08 0.38
N GLY A 104 1.68 -12.87 -0.12
CA GLY A 104 2.41 -12.47 -1.32
C GLY A 104 3.88 -12.22 -1.04
N THR A 105 4.56 -11.65 -2.03
CA THR A 105 6.00 -11.45 -1.98
C THR A 105 6.35 -9.99 -1.74
N VAL A 106 7.18 -9.73 -0.74
CA VAL A 106 7.78 -8.41 -0.53
C VAL A 106 9.29 -8.61 -0.62
N LYS A 107 9.92 -7.98 -1.59
CA LYS A 107 11.34 -8.25 -1.84
C LYS A 107 12.25 -7.52 -0.89
N LYS A 108 11.86 -6.33 -0.42
CA LYS A 108 12.71 -5.54 0.44
C LYS A 108 11.88 -4.67 1.35
N VAL A 109 12.24 -4.60 2.61
CA VAL A 109 11.60 -3.70 3.57
C VAL A 109 12.70 -2.89 4.25
N GLU A 110 12.55 -1.57 4.23
CA GLU A 110 13.45 -0.67 4.94
C GLU A 110 12.66 0.11 5.96
N SER A 111 13.16 0.17 7.17
CA SER A 111 12.46 0.89 8.23
C SER A 111 13.48 1.69 9.01
N ASP A 112 13.19 2.98 9.17
CA ASP A 112 14.03 3.82 10.00
C ASP A 112 13.37 4.15 11.33
N SER A 113 12.26 3.47 11.62
CA SER A 113 11.56 3.62 12.89
C SER A 113 11.91 2.46 13.80
N GLU A 114 12.12 2.75 15.07
CA GLU A 114 12.47 1.73 16.03
C GLU A 114 11.34 0.78 16.33
N SER A 115 10.12 1.26 16.29
CA SER A 115 9.00 0.36 16.51
C SER A 115 8.84 -0.59 15.36
N GLY A 116 9.42 -0.23 14.22
CA GLY A 116 9.55 -1.13 13.13
C GLY A 116 8.27 -1.61 12.51
N VAL A 117 8.45 -2.52 11.61
CA VAL A 117 7.38 -3.12 10.85
C VAL A 117 7.14 -4.50 11.38
N ARG A 118 5.88 -4.83 11.65
CA ARG A 118 5.53 -6.21 11.92
C ARG A 118 5.22 -6.89 10.63
N GLN A 119 5.83 -8.03 10.42
CA GLN A 119 5.61 -8.77 9.20
C GLN A 119 4.83 -10.02 9.53
N GLY A 120 3.75 -10.24 8.83
CA GLY A 120 3.01 -11.48 8.94
C GLY A 120 3.75 -12.61 8.26
N HIS A 121 4.77 -12.27 7.53
CA HIS A 121 5.60 -13.21 6.82
C HIS A 121 7.03 -12.97 7.23
N HIS A 122 7.66 -13.98 7.77
CA HIS A 122 9.00 -13.87 8.28
C HIS A 122 9.99 -14.36 7.25
N ARG A 123 11.03 -13.61 6.99
CA ARG A 123 12.02 -14.06 6.04
C ARG A 123 13.08 -14.93 6.67
#